data_b8a84a3e9da300faddafd15838617697
#
_entry.id   b8a84a3e9da300faddafd15838617697
#
_cell.length_a   1.000
_cell.length_b   1.000
_cell.length_c   1.000
_cell.angle_alpha   90.00
_cell.angle_beta   90.00
_cell.angle_gamma   90.00
#
_symmetry.space_group_name_H-M   'P 1'
#
loop_
_entity.id
_entity.type
_entity.pdbx_description
1 polymer ?
#
loop_
_entity_poly.entity_id
_entity_poly.type
_entity_poly.pdbx_seq_one_letter_code
_entity_poly.pdbx_strand_id
1 'polypeptide(L)'
;MAAEPQMKPAQSKAKGSDVLLEVKGLKKYFPIQKGLLRKTVGYVKAVDDVNFYVREGETLGLVGESGCGKSTAGRSIIRLYEPTAGQVLFKSRALASNGGDKMVNLLDLSPEDMKTVRKEISMVFQDPINSLNPRMTVSDIVAEPLTIHGLNLGPETEAIVVRLLERVGLRPDHLRRYPHEFSGGQRQRIGIARALSLNPQLIICDEPVSALDVSIQAQTLNLLQDLQQDFNLSYIFVAHDLSVVQHISDRVAVMYVGKIAEIADAEELYSHPLHPYTEALLSAVPKADPLYKSDRIVMQGDVADPSNPPTGCYFHPRCRYAEEVCKLKTPEFRELKPDHWVACHRAEELTLEGI
;
A
#
# COMPACT_ATOMS: atom_id res chain seq x y z
N MET A 1 8.03 -13.66 40.25
CA MET A 1 8.89 -12.92 39.34
C MET A 1 8.81 -13.63 38.00
N ALA A 2 7.91 -13.16 37.11
CA ALA A 2 7.79 -13.68 35.74
C ALA A 2 8.74 -12.82 34.85
N ALA A 3 9.61 -13.49 34.09
CA ALA A 3 10.57 -12.84 33.20
C ALA A 3 9.82 -12.20 32.01
N GLU A 4 10.05 -10.93 31.81
CA GLU A 4 9.60 -10.21 30.60
C GLU A 4 10.24 -10.85 29.36
N PRO A 5 9.48 -11.04 28.27
CA PRO A 5 10.05 -11.49 27.02
C PRO A 5 10.88 -10.35 26.41
N GLN A 6 12.20 -10.51 26.40
CA GLN A 6 13.11 -9.63 25.69
C GLN A 6 12.81 -9.73 24.18
N MET A 7 12.21 -8.68 23.61
CA MET A 7 12.13 -8.49 22.17
C MET A 7 13.55 -8.40 21.61
N LYS A 8 13.94 -9.37 20.79
CA LYS A 8 15.16 -9.27 20.00
C LYS A 8 14.96 -8.15 18.98
N PRO A 9 15.92 -7.21 18.83
CA PRO A 9 15.86 -6.23 17.75
C PRO A 9 15.88 -6.97 16.42
N ALA A 10 14.97 -6.58 15.51
CA ALA A 10 14.95 -7.08 14.14
C ALA A 10 16.33 -6.84 13.52
N GLN A 11 17.00 -7.92 13.11
CA GLN A 11 18.26 -7.81 12.39
C GLN A 11 17.95 -7.14 11.05
N SER A 12 18.50 -5.96 10.82
CA SER A 12 18.44 -5.29 9.51
C SER A 12 19.15 -6.18 8.50
N LYS A 13 18.37 -6.92 7.71
CA LYS A 13 18.91 -7.60 6.52
C LYS A 13 19.39 -6.52 5.57
N ALA A 14 20.56 -6.72 4.94
CA ALA A 14 21.01 -5.88 3.84
C ALA A 14 19.90 -5.85 2.78
N LYS A 15 19.19 -4.71 2.69
CA LYS A 15 18.12 -4.49 1.72
C LYS A 15 18.72 -4.59 0.33
N GLY A 16 18.07 -5.30 -0.58
CA GLY A 16 18.46 -5.35 -1.98
C GLY A 16 18.58 -3.90 -2.50
N SER A 17 19.71 -3.56 -3.10
CA SER A 17 19.90 -2.23 -3.71
C SER A 17 19.02 -2.05 -4.95
N ASP A 18 18.42 -3.12 -5.44
CA ASP A 18 17.72 -3.19 -6.71
C ASP A 18 16.26 -2.73 -6.59
N VAL A 19 15.87 -1.81 -7.45
CA VAL A 19 14.49 -1.34 -7.57
C VAL A 19 13.66 -2.41 -8.27
N LEU A 20 12.60 -2.89 -7.60
CA LEU A 20 11.61 -3.82 -8.14
C LEU A 20 10.51 -3.09 -8.92
N LEU A 21 10.01 -1.99 -8.36
CA LEU A 21 8.95 -1.17 -8.95
C LEU A 21 9.33 0.30 -8.87
N GLU A 22 9.12 1.05 -9.97
CA GLU A 22 9.28 2.50 -10.00
C GLU A 22 8.06 3.15 -10.64
N VAL A 23 7.43 4.07 -9.93
CA VAL A 23 6.25 4.83 -10.37
C VAL A 23 6.67 6.26 -10.66
N LYS A 24 6.41 6.74 -11.89
CA LYS A 24 6.77 8.07 -12.37
C LYS A 24 5.57 8.82 -12.91
N GLY A 25 5.25 9.95 -12.30
CA GLY A 25 4.21 10.85 -12.77
C GLY A 25 2.84 10.20 -12.89
N LEU A 26 2.52 9.20 -12.05
CA LEU A 26 1.27 8.44 -12.15
C LEU A 26 0.08 9.35 -11.91
N LYS A 27 -0.89 9.32 -12.85
CA LYS A 27 -2.14 10.07 -12.77
C LYS A 27 -3.32 9.14 -13.00
N LYS A 28 -4.35 9.30 -12.16
CA LYS A 28 -5.67 8.69 -12.37
C LYS A 28 -6.76 9.71 -12.09
N TYR A 29 -7.45 10.11 -13.15
CA TYR A 29 -8.55 11.06 -13.11
C TYR A 29 -9.84 10.35 -13.48
N PHE A 30 -10.88 10.52 -12.66
CA PHE A 30 -12.21 10.00 -12.95
C PHE A 30 -13.09 11.11 -13.49
N PRO A 31 -13.75 10.92 -14.66
CA PRO A 31 -14.60 11.95 -15.25
C PRO A 31 -15.88 12.14 -14.42
N ILE A 32 -16.23 13.41 -14.14
CA ILE A 32 -17.52 13.79 -13.56
C ILE A 32 -18.49 14.01 -14.71
N GLN A 33 -19.50 13.15 -14.82
CA GLN A 33 -20.50 13.23 -15.89
C GLN A 33 -21.81 13.81 -15.36
N LYS A 34 -22.41 14.76 -16.11
CA LYS A 34 -23.71 15.38 -15.78
C LYS A 34 -24.68 15.31 -16.97
N GLY A 35 -25.98 15.27 -16.61
CA GLY A 35 -27.08 15.27 -17.58
C GLY A 35 -27.31 13.92 -18.26
N LEU A 36 -28.43 13.84 -19.04
CA LEU A 36 -28.89 12.63 -19.71
C LEU A 36 -27.86 12.13 -20.77
N LEU A 37 -27.13 13.05 -21.38
CA LEU A 37 -26.08 12.75 -22.38
C LEU A 37 -24.71 12.46 -21.76
N ARG A 38 -24.60 12.32 -20.42
CA ARG A 38 -23.34 12.02 -19.71
C ARG A 38 -22.16 12.91 -20.13
N LYS A 39 -22.38 14.22 -20.32
CA LYS A 39 -21.32 15.15 -20.68
C LYS A 39 -20.32 15.28 -19.53
N THR A 40 -19.03 15.11 -19.83
CA THR A 40 -17.96 15.35 -18.85
C THR A 40 -17.85 16.83 -18.53
N VAL A 41 -18.01 17.18 -17.24
CA VAL A 41 -18.00 18.56 -16.72
C VAL A 41 -16.79 18.85 -15.83
N GLY A 42 -15.98 17.84 -15.51
CA GLY A 42 -14.79 17.94 -14.69
C GLY A 42 -14.18 16.57 -14.42
N TYR A 43 -13.15 16.55 -13.59
CA TYR A 43 -12.45 15.33 -13.21
C TYR A 43 -12.15 15.30 -11.72
N VAL A 44 -12.32 14.15 -11.09
CA VAL A 44 -11.79 13.87 -9.76
C VAL A 44 -10.34 13.41 -9.93
N LYS A 45 -9.38 14.18 -9.43
CA LYS A 45 -7.94 13.88 -9.49
C LYS A 45 -7.55 12.96 -8.33
N ALA A 46 -7.94 11.69 -8.42
CA ALA A 46 -7.73 10.74 -7.34
C ALA A 46 -6.24 10.38 -7.13
N VAL A 47 -5.44 10.40 -8.19
CA VAL A 47 -3.98 10.28 -8.18
C VAL A 47 -3.45 11.35 -9.13
N ASP A 48 -2.57 12.22 -8.67
CA ASP A 48 -2.11 13.40 -9.42
C ASP A 48 -0.60 13.59 -9.25
N ASP A 49 0.17 13.05 -10.20
CA ASP A 49 1.63 13.15 -10.29
C ASP A 49 2.37 12.44 -9.13
N VAL A 50 1.99 11.18 -8.89
CA VAL A 50 2.59 10.35 -7.84
C VAL A 50 3.89 9.72 -8.34
N ASN A 51 4.95 9.87 -7.52
CA ASN A 51 6.29 9.39 -7.79
C ASN A 51 6.84 8.65 -6.56
N PHE A 52 7.24 7.40 -6.71
CA PHE A 52 7.96 6.61 -5.71
C PHE A 52 8.54 5.34 -6.31
N TYR A 53 9.34 4.62 -5.54
CA TYR A 53 9.85 3.30 -5.92
C TYR A 53 9.75 2.33 -4.74
N VAL A 54 9.84 1.03 -5.05
CA VAL A 54 9.89 -0.07 -4.08
C VAL A 54 11.08 -0.95 -4.43
N ARG A 55 11.90 -1.27 -3.44
CA ARG A 55 13.05 -2.18 -3.59
C ARG A 55 12.61 -3.64 -3.40
N GLU A 56 13.44 -4.57 -3.88
CA GLU A 56 13.21 -6.00 -3.59
C GLU A 56 13.28 -6.30 -2.09
N GLY A 57 12.29 -7.04 -1.58
CA GLY A 57 12.18 -7.38 -0.17
C GLY A 57 11.79 -6.23 0.74
N GLU A 58 11.42 -5.06 0.18
CA GLU A 58 10.99 -3.87 0.92
C GLU A 58 9.47 -3.85 1.15
N THR A 59 9.06 -3.31 2.28
CA THR A 59 7.70 -2.85 2.52
C THR A 59 7.63 -1.33 2.46
N LEU A 60 6.96 -0.79 1.43
CA LEU A 60 6.62 0.63 1.36
C LEU A 60 5.21 0.83 1.94
N GLY A 61 5.11 1.53 3.07
CA GLY A 61 3.84 1.98 3.63
C GLY A 61 3.28 3.16 2.84
N LEU A 62 2.02 3.13 2.45
CA LEU A 62 1.31 4.26 1.81
C LEU A 62 0.19 4.72 2.72
N VAL A 63 0.36 5.89 3.34
CA VAL A 63 -0.53 6.40 4.41
C VAL A 63 -1.17 7.73 4.03
N GLY A 64 -2.21 8.11 4.76
CA GLY A 64 -2.93 9.39 4.62
C GLY A 64 -4.40 9.27 4.97
N GLU A 65 -5.11 10.38 5.04
CA GLU A 65 -6.54 10.42 5.38
C GLU A 65 -7.38 9.58 4.39
N SER A 66 -8.56 9.14 4.85
CA SER A 66 -9.51 8.41 3.98
C SER A 66 -9.87 9.25 2.75
N GLY A 67 -9.94 8.61 1.58
CA GLY A 67 -10.26 9.29 0.32
C GLY A 67 -9.10 10.05 -0.34
N CYS A 68 -7.88 10.07 0.23
CA CYS A 68 -6.75 10.78 -0.38
C CYS A 68 -6.15 10.11 -1.63
N GLY A 69 -6.64 8.91 -2.04
CA GLY A 69 -6.26 8.26 -3.30
C GLY A 69 -5.38 7.00 -3.18
N LYS A 70 -5.03 6.53 -1.98
CA LYS A 70 -4.14 5.36 -1.74
C LYS A 70 -4.56 4.09 -2.49
N SER A 71 -5.78 3.62 -2.24
CA SER A 71 -6.31 2.42 -2.91
C SER A 71 -6.40 2.61 -4.43
N THR A 72 -6.70 3.84 -4.88
CA THR A 72 -6.71 4.17 -6.30
C THR A 72 -5.32 4.07 -6.90
N ALA A 73 -4.28 4.55 -6.20
CA ALA A 73 -2.89 4.43 -6.64
C ALA A 73 -2.48 2.95 -6.76
N GLY A 74 -2.71 2.12 -5.73
CA GLY A 74 -2.42 0.69 -5.76
C GLY A 74 -3.11 -0.03 -6.92
N ARG A 75 -4.42 0.21 -7.12
CA ARG A 75 -5.18 -0.40 -8.22
C ARG A 75 -4.76 0.11 -9.60
N SER A 76 -4.26 1.34 -9.71
CA SER A 76 -3.74 1.89 -10.96
C SER A 76 -2.39 1.28 -11.33
N ILE A 77 -1.52 1.01 -10.37
CA ILE A 77 -0.22 0.36 -10.57
C ILE A 77 -0.38 -1.00 -11.29
N ILE A 78 -1.33 -1.82 -10.86
CA ILE A 78 -1.60 -3.15 -11.46
C ILE A 78 -2.63 -3.10 -12.60
N ARG A 79 -2.99 -1.91 -13.06
CA ARG A 79 -3.98 -1.68 -14.14
C ARG A 79 -5.34 -2.37 -13.89
N LEU A 80 -5.82 -2.37 -12.63
CA LEU A 80 -7.25 -2.59 -12.34
C LEU A 80 -8.05 -1.33 -12.64
N TYR A 81 -7.44 -0.15 -12.44
CA TYR A 81 -7.90 1.11 -13.00
C TYR A 81 -6.88 1.58 -14.03
N GLU A 82 -7.30 1.72 -15.29
CA GLU A 82 -6.42 2.22 -16.34
C GLU A 82 -5.95 3.64 -15.96
N PRO A 83 -4.63 3.88 -15.81
CA PRO A 83 -4.09 5.21 -15.51
C PRO A 83 -4.41 6.22 -16.60
N THR A 84 -4.50 7.50 -16.23
CA THR A 84 -4.67 8.60 -17.18
C THR A 84 -3.35 8.99 -17.82
N ALA A 85 -2.25 8.91 -17.07
CA ALA A 85 -0.88 9.20 -17.54
C ALA A 85 0.14 8.65 -16.54
N GLY A 86 1.42 8.71 -16.91
CA GLY A 86 2.56 8.30 -16.09
C GLY A 86 3.23 7.04 -16.61
N GLN A 87 4.13 6.48 -15.80
CA GLN A 87 4.83 5.23 -16.05
C GLN A 87 4.84 4.39 -14.78
N VAL A 88 4.76 3.07 -14.95
CA VAL A 88 4.92 2.09 -13.89
C VAL A 88 5.92 1.06 -14.39
N LEU A 89 7.18 1.24 -14.00
CA LEU A 89 8.28 0.37 -14.38
C LEU A 89 8.38 -0.77 -13.37
N PHE A 90 8.33 -2.00 -13.84
CA PHE A 90 8.39 -3.20 -13.01
C PHE A 90 9.47 -4.17 -13.52
N LYS A 91 10.23 -4.74 -12.60
CA LYS A 91 11.31 -5.70 -12.87
C LYS A 91 10.71 -7.10 -13.01
N SER A 92 10.32 -7.47 -14.24
CA SER A 92 9.67 -8.75 -14.53
C SER A 92 10.68 -9.84 -14.86
N ARG A 93 10.55 -11.00 -14.22
CA ARG A 93 11.25 -12.25 -14.55
C ARG A 93 10.57 -12.96 -15.71
N ALA A 94 9.24 -12.92 -15.74
CA ALA A 94 8.43 -13.66 -16.72
C ALA A 94 8.56 -13.14 -18.15
N LEU A 95 8.92 -11.86 -18.35
CA LEU A 95 9.13 -11.23 -19.66
C LEU A 95 10.61 -11.11 -20.05
N ALA A 96 11.52 -11.67 -19.25
CA ALA A 96 12.96 -11.71 -19.58
C ALA A 96 13.28 -12.84 -20.56
N SER A 97 14.04 -12.54 -21.62
CA SER A 97 14.35 -13.49 -22.68
C SER A 97 15.46 -14.49 -22.33
N ASN A 98 16.28 -14.27 -21.29
CA ASN A 98 17.49 -15.03 -21.01
C ASN A 98 17.65 -15.45 -19.54
N GLY A 99 16.55 -15.68 -18.82
CA GLY A 99 16.62 -16.12 -17.41
C GLY A 99 17.09 -15.06 -16.43
N GLY A 100 17.18 -13.79 -16.85
CA GLY A 100 17.41 -12.62 -16.01
C GLY A 100 16.12 -11.87 -15.71
N ASP A 101 16.26 -10.59 -15.31
CA ASP A 101 15.15 -9.68 -15.08
C ASP A 101 15.08 -8.62 -16.18
N LYS A 102 13.88 -8.14 -16.52
CA LYS A 102 13.66 -7.08 -17.49
C LYS A 102 12.78 -5.99 -16.89
N MET A 103 13.27 -4.74 -16.90
CA MET A 103 12.42 -3.59 -16.55
C MET A 103 11.43 -3.31 -17.67
N VAL A 104 10.12 -3.37 -17.36
CA VAL A 104 9.03 -3.14 -18.31
C VAL A 104 8.08 -2.06 -17.80
N ASN A 105 7.57 -1.21 -18.69
CA ASN A 105 6.49 -0.30 -18.31
C ASN A 105 5.16 -1.04 -18.40
N LEU A 106 4.52 -1.27 -17.26
CA LEU A 106 3.24 -1.99 -17.17
C LEU A 106 2.15 -1.32 -18.01
N LEU A 107 2.21 0.00 -18.23
CA LEU A 107 1.18 0.73 -18.97
C LEU A 107 1.25 0.51 -20.47
N ASP A 108 2.41 0.08 -20.98
CA ASP A 108 2.64 -0.15 -22.42
C ASP A 108 2.46 -1.63 -22.81
N LEU A 109 2.23 -2.54 -21.83
CA LEU A 109 2.12 -3.97 -22.09
C LEU A 109 0.82 -4.31 -22.82
N SER A 110 0.93 -5.28 -23.74
CA SER A 110 -0.21 -5.95 -24.33
C SER A 110 -1.05 -6.67 -23.27
N PRO A 111 -2.34 -6.98 -23.51
CA PRO A 111 -3.15 -7.76 -22.57
C PRO A 111 -2.53 -9.10 -22.21
N GLU A 112 -1.85 -9.78 -23.15
CA GLU A 112 -1.20 -11.07 -22.95
C GLU A 112 0.05 -10.95 -22.08
N ASP A 113 0.91 -9.95 -22.36
CA ASP A 113 2.08 -9.68 -21.52
C ASP A 113 1.66 -9.24 -20.12
N MET A 114 0.63 -8.40 -20.00
CA MET A 114 0.09 -8.00 -18.71
C MET A 114 -0.48 -9.19 -17.93
N LYS A 115 -1.15 -10.14 -18.61
CA LYS A 115 -1.58 -11.41 -17.99
C LYS A 115 -0.39 -12.20 -17.46
N THR A 116 0.73 -12.21 -18.19
CA THR A 116 1.96 -12.88 -17.78
C THR A 116 2.56 -12.21 -16.53
N VAL A 117 2.69 -10.88 -16.51
CA VAL A 117 3.22 -10.12 -15.36
C VAL A 117 2.31 -10.22 -14.13
N ARG A 118 1.01 -10.39 -14.29
CA ARG A 118 0.07 -10.62 -13.16
C ARG A 118 0.31 -11.92 -12.40
N LYS A 119 1.20 -12.80 -12.84
CA LYS A 119 1.71 -13.91 -12.00
C LYS A 119 2.71 -13.42 -10.94
N GLU A 120 3.36 -12.28 -11.20
CA GLU A 120 4.43 -11.72 -10.37
C GLU A 120 3.95 -10.60 -9.43
N ILE A 121 2.75 -10.06 -9.70
CA ILE A 121 2.14 -9.01 -8.88
C ILE A 121 0.75 -9.45 -8.44
N SER A 122 0.50 -9.40 -7.14
CA SER A 122 -0.80 -9.77 -6.58
C SER A 122 -1.37 -8.65 -5.70
N MET A 123 -2.63 -8.82 -5.26
CA MET A 123 -3.30 -7.85 -4.40
C MET A 123 -4.13 -8.55 -3.31
N VAL A 124 -4.01 -8.05 -2.08
CA VAL A 124 -4.89 -8.34 -0.97
C VAL A 124 -5.86 -7.17 -0.81
N PHE A 125 -7.16 -7.43 -0.88
CA PHE A 125 -8.20 -6.38 -0.88
C PHE A 125 -8.62 -6.01 0.54
N GLN A 126 -9.14 -4.80 0.70
CA GLN A 126 -9.57 -4.18 1.95
C GLN A 126 -10.68 -4.97 2.68
N ASP A 127 -11.66 -5.49 1.94
CA ASP A 127 -12.80 -6.20 2.50
C ASP A 127 -12.66 -7.72 2.29
N PRO A 128 -12.34 -8.48 3.34
CA PRO A 128 -12.21 -9.93 3.23
C PRO A 128 -13.53 -10.64 2.94
N ILE A 129 -14.68 -9.99 3.20
CA ILE A 129 -16.01 -10.58 2.95
C ILE A 129 -16.35 -10.50 1.46
N ASN A 130 -16.23 -9.30 0.89
CA ASN A 130 -16.59 -9.05 -0.51
C ASN A 130 -15.50 -9.48 -1.50
N SER A 131 -14.27 -9.74 -1.03
CA SER A 131 -13.17 -10.19 -1.88
C SER A 131 -13.19 -11.69 -2.21
N LEU A 132 -13.96 -12.49 -1.47
CA LEU A 132 -14.07 -13.93 -1.66
C LEU A 132 -15.45 -14.28 -2.25
N ASN A 133 -15.48 -15.11 -3.31
CA ASN A 133 -16.73 -15.57 -3.86
C ASN A 133 -17.42 -16.53 -2.86
N PRO A 134 -18.61 -16.21 -2.30
CA PRO A 134 -19.25 -17.01 -1.27
C PRO A 134 -19.77 -18.37 -1.75
N ARG A 135 -19.77 -18.61 -3.07
CA ARG A 135 -20.22 -19.88 -3.71
C ARG A 135 -19.08 -20.83 -4.01
N MET A 136 -17.83 -20.41 -3.82
CA MET A 136 -16.63 -21.23 -4.03
C MET A 136 -16.14 -21.78 -2.71
N THR A 137 -15.57 -22.99 -2.74
CA THR A 137 -14.86 -23.54 -1.59
C THR A 137 -13.53 -22.79 -1.37
N VAL A 138 -12.93 -22.92 -0.18
CA VAL A 138 -11.60 -22.35 0.10
C VAL A 138 -10.56 -22.88 -0.87
N SER A 139 -10.62 -24.18 -1.21
CA SER A 139 -9.75 -24.80 -2.21
C SER A 139 -9.86 -24.10 -3.56
N ASP A 140 -11.09 -23.89 -4.04
CA ASP A 140 -11.33 -23.26 -5.33
C ASP A 140 -10.84 -21.81 -5.35
N ILE A 141 -11.10 -21.05 -4.27
CA ILE A 141 -10.68 -19.64 -4.15
C ILE A 141 -9.16 -19.50 -4.20
N VAL A 142 -8.42 -20.34 -3.46
CA VAL A 142 -6.95 -20.27 -3.43
C VAL A 142 -6.34 -20.79 -4.71
N ALA A 143 -6.97 -21.79 -5.37
CA ALA A 143 -6.54 -22.34 -6.65
C ALA A 143 -6.97 -21.48 -7.86
N GLU A 144 -7.90 -20.53 -7.72
CA GLU A 144 -8.43 -19.72 -8.81
C GLU A 144 -7.35 -19.06 -9.67
N PRO A 145 -6.31 -18.37 -9.09
CA PRO A 145 -5.25 -17.79 -9.90
C PRO A 145 -4.46 -18.85 -10.71
N LEU A 146 -4.20 -20.03 -10.14
CA LEU A 146 -3.54 -21.13 -10.84
C LEU A 146 -4.37 -21.58 -12.03
N THR A 147 -5.68 -21.71 -11.86
CA THR A 147 -6.62 -22.10 -12.92
C THR A 147 -6.68 -21.07 -14.05
N ILE A 148 -6.79 -19.77 -13.72
CA ILE A 148 -6.83 -18.66 -14.69
C ILE A 148 -5.55 -18.61 -15.55
N HIS A 149 -4.42 -18.96 -14.96
CA HIS A 149 -3.13 -18.99 -15.66
C HIS A 149 -2.78 -20.35 -16.29
N GLY A 150 -3.70 -21.34 -16.27
CA GLY A 150 -3.48 -22.66 -16.87
C GLY A 150 -2.45 -23.52 -16.13
N LEU A 151 -2.25 -23.26 -14.84
CA LEU A 151 -1.31 -23.96 -13.96
C LEU A 151 -2.02 -24.95 -13.02
N ASN A 152 -3.30 -25.25 -13.27
CA ASN A 152 -4.03 -26.22 -12.47
C ASN A 152 -3.69 -27.65 -12.93
N LEU A 153 -2.99 -28.38 -12.07
CA LEU A 153 -2.46 -29.73 -12.29
C LEU A 153 -3.23 -30.79 -11.49
N GLY A 154 -4.49 -30.53 -11.11
CA GLY A 154 -5.31 -31.46 -10.34
C GLY A 154 -4.75 -31.72 -8.92
N PRO A 155 -4.33 -32.97 -8.59
CA PRO A 155 -3.86 -33.29 -7.23
C PRO A 155 -2.66 -32.48 -6.76
N GLU A 156 -1.77 -32.06 -7.67
CA GLU A 156 -0.64 -31.18 -7.34
C GLU A 156 -1.10 -29.79 -6.93
N THR A 157 -2.16 -29.29 -7.55
CA THR A 157 -2.78 -28.00 -7.16
C THR A 157 -3.35 -28.08 -5.75
N GLU A 158 -4.04 -29.18 -5.39
CA GLU A 158 -4.55 -29.38 -4.03
C GLU A 158 -3.41 -29.38 -2.99
N ALA A 159 -2.30 -30.05 -3.31
CA ALA A 159 -1.12 -30.04 -2.44
C ALA A 159 -0.49 -28.66 -2.28
N ILE A 160 -0.50 -27.81 -3.33
CA ILE A 160 -0.08 -26.40 -3.24
C ILE A 160 -1.02 -25.63 -2.32
N VAL A 161 -2.33 -25.79 -2.51
CA VAL A 161 -3.35 -25.08 -1.70
C VAL A 161 -3.23 -25.48 -0.22
N VAL A 162 -3.06 -26.76 0.10
CA VAL A 162 -2.84 -27.24 1.48
C VAL A 162 -1.65 -26.52 2.11
N ARG A 163 -0.49 -26.51 1.43
CA ARG A 163 0.71 -25.84 1.94
C ARG A 163 0.50 -24.35 2.17
N LEU A 164 -0.21 -23.67 1.27
CA LEU A 164 -0.52 -22.24 1.41
C LEU A 164 -1.45 -21.99 2.60
N LEU A 165 -2.46 -22.83 2.82
CA LEU A 165 -3.35 -22.73 3.98
C LEU A 165 -2.58 -22.92 5.28
N GLU A 166 -1.71 -23.92 5.37
CA GLU A 166 -0.86 -24.15 6.54
C GLU A 166 0.07 -22.95 6.82
N ARG A 167 0.66 -22.35 5.76
CA ARG A 167 1.49 -21.15 5.88
C ARG A 167 0.75 -19.93 6.46
N VAL A 168 -0.54 -19.80 6.15
CA VAL A 168 -1.35 -18.73 6.75
C VAL A 168 -2.05 -19.14 8.05
N GLY A 169 -1.68 -20.30 8.62
CA GLY A 169 -2.19 -20.81 9.90
C GLY A 169 -3.63 -21.36 9.83
N LEU A 170 -4.06 -21.82 8.65
CA LEU A 170 -5.32 -22.53 8.46
C LEU A 170 -5.08 -24.04 8.34
N ARG A 171 -6.09 -24.84 8.69
CA ARG A 171 -5.98 -26.30 8.72
C ARG A 171 -6.36 -26.90 7.35
N PRO A 172 -5.79 -28.07 6.96
CA PRO A 172 -6.14 -28.75 5.72
C PRO A 172 -7.62 -29.13 5.59
N ASP A 173 -8.31 -29.43 6.71
CA ASP A 173 -9.74 -29.74 6.72
C ASP A 173 -10.64 -28.54 6.35
N HIS A 174 -10.09 -27.33 6.26
CA HIS A 174 -10.77 -26.14 5.79
C HIS A 174 -10.97 -26.06 4.26
N LEU A 175 -10.28 -26.89 3.48
CA LEU A 175 -10.33 -26.88 2.00
C LEU A 175 -11.74 -26.89 1.41
N ARG A 176 -12.63 -27.72 2.00
CA ARG A 176 -13.99 -27.95 1.49
C ARG A 176 -15.03 -27.00 2.07
N ARG A 177 -14.64 -26.12 2.98
CA ARG A 177 -15.54 -25.14 3.60
C ARG A 177 -15.73 -23.91 2.71
N TYR A 178 -16.80 -23.18 2.99
CA TYR A 178 -17.14 -21.94 2.30
C TYR A 178 -16.77 -20.70 3.13
N PRO A 179 -16.52 -19.54 2.50
CA PRO A 179 -16.13 -18.32 3.22
C PRO A 179 -17.01 -17.91 4.38
N HIS A 180 -18.32 -18.15 4.31
CA HIS A 180 -19.26 -17.78 5.36
C HIS A 180 -19.09 -18.60 6.67
N GLU A 181 -18.36 -19.71 6.62
CA GLU A 181 -18.08 -20.55 7.81
C GLU A 181 -16.83 -20.08 8.59
N PHE A 182 -16.20 -18.97 8.17
CA PHE A 182 -14.96 -18.44 8.74
C PHE A 182 -15.14 -17.09 9.41
N SER A 183 -14.33 -16.80 10.43
CA SER A 183 -14.22 -15.46 11.02
C SER A 183 -13.59 -14.46 10.04
N GLY A 184 -13.73 -13.14 10.31
CA GLY A 184 -13.11 -12.09 9.49
C GLY A 184 -11.61 -12.29 9.30
N GLY A 185 -10.87 -12.56 10.37
CA GLY A 185 -9.43 -12.81 10.31
C GLY A 185 -9.06 -14.08 9.53
N GLN A 186 -9.88 -15.14 9.63
CA GLN A 186 -9.65 -16.35 8.83
C GLN A 186 -9.93 -16.10 7.34
N ARG A 187 -10.96 -15.32 6.98
CA ARG A 187 -11.21 -14.90 5.59
C ARG A 187 -10.06 -14.07 5.03
N GLN A 188 -9.50 -13.18 5.86
CA GLN A 188 -8.32 -12.42 5.47
C GLN A 188 -7.13 -13.34 5.16
N ARG A 189 -6.90 -14.36 5.98
CA ARG A 189 -5.85 -15.37 5.75
C ARG A 189 -6.09 -16.17 4.46
N ILE A 190 -7.35 -16.49 4.11
CA ILE A 190 -7.69 -17.11 2.82
C ILE A 190 -7.35 -16.15 1.66
N GLY A 191 -7.66 -14.87 1.77
CA GLY A 191 -7.30 -13.85 0.79
C GLY A 191 -5.78 -13.70 0.61
N ILE A 192 -5.01 -13.78 1.69
CA ILE A 192 -3.54 -13.79 1.65
C ILE A 192 -3.03 -15.07 0.96
N ALA A 193 -3.56 -16.26 1.31
CA ALA A 193 -3.20 -17.52 0.66
C ALA A 193 -3.46 -17.49 -0.85
N ARG A 194 -4.60 -16.93 -1.27
CA ARG A 194 -4.92 -16.69 -2.69
C ARG A 194 -3.89 -15.78 -3.37
N ALA A 195 -3.49 -14.70 -2.72
CA ALA A 195 -2.51 -13.76 -3.25
C ALA A 195 -1.13 -14.41 -3.45
N LEU A 196 -0.78 -15.40 -2.64
CA LEU A 196 0.48 -16.14 -2.70
C LEU A 196 0.51 -17.27 -3.73
N SER A 197 -0.64 -17.68 -4.27
CA SER A 197 -0.77 -18.93 -5.05
C SER A 197 0.13 -18.99 -6.30
N LEU A 198 0.46 -17.85 -6.90
CA LEU A 198 1.35 -17.72 -8.06
C LEU A 198 2.79 -17.38 -7.70
N ASN A 199 3.15 -17.39 -6.42
CA ASN A 199 4.48 -17.00 -5.93
C ASN A 199 4.93 -15.61 -6.45
N PRO A 200 4.18 -14.53 -6.16
CA PRO A 200 4.45 -13.20 -6.68
C PRO A 200 5.75 -12.62 -6.08
N GLN A 201 6.30 -11.58 -6.72
CA GLN A 201 7.41 -10.76 -6.20
C GLN A 201 6.90 -9.56 -5.39
N LEU A 202 5.72 -9.04 -5.78
CA LEU A 202 5.09 -7.86 -5.19
C LEU A 202 3.64 -8.15 -4.80
N ILE A 203 3.26 -7.80 -3.58
CA ILE A 203 1.86 -7.81 -3.15
C ILE A 203 1.45 -6.41 -2.72
N ILE A 204 0.35 -5.90 -3.29
CA ILE A 204 -0.29 -4.67 -2.84
C ILE A 204 -1.34 -5.05 -1.79
N CYS A 205 -1.12 -4.65 -0.55
CA CYS A 205 -2.03 -4.86 0.57
C CYS A 205 -2.90 -3.60 0.75
N ASP A 206 -4.14 -3.63 0.25
CA ASP A 206 -5.08 -2.50 0.35
C ASP A 206 -5.86 -2.60 1.67
N GLU A 207 -5.42 -1.88 2.69
CA GLU A 207 -5.97 -1.87 4.06
C GLU A 207 -6.23 -3.27 4.65
N PRO A 208 -5.24 -4.18 4.66
CA PRO A 208 -5.48 -5.61 4.91
C PRO A 208 -5.90 -5.94 6.35
N VAL A 209 -5.87 -4.97 7.27
CA VAL A 209 -6.19 -5.16 8.69
C VAL A 209 -7.28 -4.21 9.22
N SER A 210 -7.78 -3.28 8.40
CA SER A 210 -8.70 -2.23 8.83
C SER A 210 -10.05 -2.73 9.38
N ALA A 211 -10.51 -3.90 8.92
CA ALA A 211 -11.77 -4.52 9.33
C ALA A 211 -11.61 -5.57 10.47
N LEU A 212 -10.41 -5.68 11.06
CA LEU A 212 -10.10 -6.68 12.07
C LEU A 212 -9.97 -6.05 13.46
N ASP A 213 -10.24 -6.83 14.50
CA ASP A 213 -9.93 -6.42 15.87
C ASP A 213 -8.42 -6.34 16.12
N VAL A 214 -8.00 -5.55 17.14
CA VAL A 214 -6.59 -5.22 17.40
C VAL A 214 -5.70 -6.46 17.56
N SER A 215 -6.18 -7.52 18.21
CA SER A 215 -5.39 -8.73 18.44
C SER A 215 -5.19 -9.53 17.14
N ILE A 216 -6.20 -9.60 16.29
CA ILE A 216 -6.12 -10.24 14.99
C ILE A 216 -5.30 -9.39 13.99
N GLN A 217 -5.36 -8.04 14.10
CA GLN A 217 -4.48 -7.15 13.35
C GLN A 217 -3.01 -7.48 13.59
N ALA A 218 -2.59 -7.54 14.88
CA ALA A 218 -1.20 -7.86 15.24
C ALA A 218 -0.77 -9.22 14.69
N GLN A 219 -1.62 -10.25 14.81
CA GLN A 219 -1.34 -11.59 14.26
C GLN A 219 -1.22 -11.57 12.73
N THR A 220 -2.02 -10.75 12.03
CA THR A 220 -1.99 -10.64 10.57
C THR A 220 -0.72 -9.91 10.10
N LEU A 221 -0.29 -8.87 10.84
CA LEU A 221 0.95 -8.15 10.55
C LEU A 221 2.18 -9.07 10.70
N ASN A 222 2.26 -9.82 11.81
CA ASN A 222 3.33 -10.79 12.02
C ASN A 222 3.34 -11.85 10.91
N LEU A 223 2.16 -12.37 10.53
CA LEU A 223 2.03 -13.31 9.42
C LEU A 223 2.58 -12.73 8.11
N LEU A 224 2.26 -11.46 7.78
CA LEU A 224 2.77 -10.81 6.56
C LEU A 224 4.30 -10.64 6.61
N GLN A 225 4.89 -10.33 7.77
CA GLN A 225 6.34 -10.25 7.95
C GLN A 225 7.02 -11.62 7.79
N ASP A 226 6.44 -12.68 8.36
CA ASP A 226 6.94 -14.05 8.21
C ASP A 226 6.89 -14.48 6.72
N LEU A 227 5.78 -14.22 6.05
CA LEU A 227 5.61 -14.51 4.62
C LEU A 227 6.59 -13.71 3.75
N GLN A 228 6.87 -12.44 4.10
CA GLN A 228 7.87 -11.63 3.40
C GLN A 228 9.25 -12.29 3.44
N GLN A 229 9.64 -12.82 4.60
CA GLN A 229 10.92 -13.50 4.77
C GLN A 229 10.97 -14.85 4.07
N ASP A 230 9.89 -15.65 4.18
CA ASP A 230 9.81 -17.00 3.61
C ASP A 230 9.80 -17.01 2.09
N PHE A 231 9.11 -16.04 1.48
CA PHE A 231 8.90 -15.96 0.03
C PHE A 231 9.69 -14.83 -0.65
N ASN A 232 10.49 -14.07 0.10
CA ASN A 232 11.22 -12.89 -0.38
C ASN A 232 10.30 -11.89 -1.09
N LEU A 233 9.17 -11.54 -0.44
CA LEU A 233 8.15 -10.67 -0.99
C LEU A 233 8.50 -9.20 -0.79
N SER A 234 8.04 -8.37 -1.71
CA SER A 234 7.97 -6.91 -1.51
C SER A 234 6.52 -6.49 -1.33
N TYR A 235 6.27 -5.48 -0.50
CA TYR A 235 4.91 -4.99 -0.24
C TYR A 235 4.75 -3.51 -0.58
N ILE A 236 3.57 -3.15 -1.12
CA ILE A 236 3.00 -1.81 -0.95
C ILE A 236 1.87 -1.96 0.06
N PHE A 237 2.06 -1.44 1.25
CA PHE A 237 1.13 -1.59 2.37
C PHE A 237 0.31 -0.31 2.53
N VAL A 238 -0.93 -0.33 2.07
CA VAL A 238 -1.86 0.80 2.20
C VAL A 238 -2.56 0.72 3.54
N ALA A 239 -2.49 1.80 4.32
CA ALA A 239 -3.24 1.93 5.57
C ALA A 239 -3.60 3.39 5.87
N HIS A 240 -4.55 3.59 6.78
CA HIS A 240 -4.86 4.90 7.35
C HIS A 240 -4.33 5.06 8.77
N ASP A 241 -3.90 3.97 9.42
CA ASP A 241 -3.33 3.96 10.76
C ASP A 241 -1.80 3.92 10.69
N LEU A 242 -1.17 5.00 11.16
CA LEU A 242 0.27 5.17 11.19
C LEU A 242 0.96 4.19 12.16
N SER A 243 0.32 3.80 13.27
CA SER A 243 0.89 2.84 14.22
C SER A 243 1.08 1.47 13.56
N VAL A 244 0.13 1.05 12.72
CA VAL A 244 0.22 -0.19 11.96
C VAL A 244 1.38 -0.14 10.95
N VAL A 245 1.49 1.00 10.25
CA VAL A 245 2.53 1.17 9.21
C VAL A 245 3.93 1.27 9.82
N GLN A 246 4.08 1.91 10.96
CA GLN A 246 5.35 1.96 11.70
C GLN A 246 5.91 0.56 11.99
N HIS A 247 5.02 -0.40 12.27
CA HIS A 247 5.42 -1.75 12.65
C HIS A 247 5.88 -2.63 11.48
N ILE A 248 5.31 -2.41 10.27
CA ILE A 248 5.55 -3.31 9.13
C ILE A 248 6.42 -2.70 8.03
N SER A 249 6.51 -1.36 7.96
CA SER A 249 7.11 -0.69 6.81
C SER A 249 8.57 -0.34 7.03
N ASP A 250 9.35 -0.48 5.98
CA ASP A 250 10.74 0.00 5.89
C ASP A 250 10.80 1.48 5.56
N ARG A 251 9.98 1.91 4.60
CA ARG A 251 9.79 3.32 4.20
C ARG A 251 8.32 3.65 4.18
N VAL A 252 8.00 4.92 4.39
CA VAL A 252 6.63 5.40 4.42
C VAL A 252 6.45 6.56 3.45
N ALA A 253 5.43 6.47 2.60
CA ALA A 253 4.95 7.52 1.71
C ALA A 253 3.64 8.09 2.25
N VAL A 254 3.62 9.39 2.55
CA VAL A 254 2.45 10.11 3.05
C VAL A 254 1.73 10.75 1.89
N MET A 255 0.45 10.40 1.69
CA MET A 255 -0.35 10.87 0.58
C MET A 255 -1.45 11.83 1.04
N TYR A 256 -1.56 12.99 0.39
CA TYR A 256 -2.62 13.98 0.61
C TYR A 256 -3.28 14.37 -0.72
N VAL A 257 -4.59 14.19 -0.82
CA VAL A 257 -5.43 14.56 -1.99
C VAL A 257 -4.74 14.28 -3.33
N GLY A 258 -4.45 13.01 -3.58
CA GLY A 258 -3.87 12.53 -4.84
C GLY A 258 -2.37 12.75 -5.02
N LYS A 259 -1.68 13.42 -4.11
CA LYS A 259 -0.23 13.71 -4.20
C LYS A 259 0.55 13.10 -3.04
N ILE A 260 1.81 12.77 -3.30
CA ILE A 260 2.75 12.44 -2.21
C ILE A 260 3.23 13.75 -1.58
N ALA A 261 3.06 13.85 -0.27
CA ALA A 261 3.54 14.98 0.54
C ALA A 261 4.96 14.74 1.05
N GLU A 262 5.26 13.50 1.46
CA GLU A 262 6.55 13.13 2.04
C GLU A 262 6.82 11.64 1.86
N ILE A 263 8.08 11.25 1.64
CA ILE A 263 8.56 9.85 1.68
C ILE A 263 9.89 9.81 2.41
N ALA A 264 10.02 8.92 3.39
CA ALA A 264 11.31 8.67 4.05
C ALA A 264 11.38 7.23 4.57
N ASP A 265 12.55 6.86 5.10
CA ASP A 265 12.68 5.70 5.99
C ASP A 265 11.70 5.84 7.15
N ALA A 266 11.13 4.73 7.60
CA ALA A 266 10.08 4.77 8.62
C ALA A 266 10.58 5.45 9.90
N GLU A 267 11.75 5.07 10.43
CA GLU A 267 12.31 5.65 11.66
C GLU A 267 12.55 7.16 11.51
N GLU A 268 13.11 7.60 10.37
CA GLU A 268 13.36 9.02 10.08
C GLU A 268 12.06 9.81 9.97
N LEU A 269 11.04 9.29 9.27
CA LEU A 269 9.76 9.98 9.09
C LEU A 269 9.01 10.17 10.41
N TYR A 270 9.04 9.15 11.28
CA TYR A 270 8.37 9.22 12.59
C TYR A 270 9.13 10.12 13.58
N SER A 271 10.46 10.18 13.49
CA SER A 271 11.28 11.00 14.39
C SER A 271 11.44 12.45 13.90
N HIS A 272 11.60 12.66 12.60
CA HIS A 272 11.93 13.95 11.98
C HIS A 272 11.09 14.21 10.72
N PRO A 273 9.77 14.40 10.84
CA PRO A 273 8.94 14.74 9.70
C PRO A 273 9.34 16.09 9.11
N LEU A 274 9.23 16.24 7.78
CA LEU A 274 9.55 17.48 7.06
C LEU A 274 8.31 18.17 6.48
N HIS A 275 7.15 17.48 6.47
CA HIS A 275 5.90 18.06 5.99
C HIS A 275 4.91 18.30 7.14
N PRO A 276 4.31 19.50 7.27
CA PRO A 276 3.35 19.80 8.33
C PRO A 276 2.12 18.87 8.39
N TYR A 277 1.75 18.25 7.29
CA TYR A 277 0.69 17.24 7.27
C TYR A 277 1.13 15.96 7.97
N THR A 278 2.38 15.51 7.74
CA THR A 278 2.96 14.34 8.42
C THR A 278 3.02 14.57 9.93
N GLU A 279 3.50 15.74 10.37
CA GLU A 279 3.50 16.14 11.78
C GLU A 279 2.09 16.04 12.40
N ALA A 280 1.09 16.60 11.71
CA ALA A 280 -0.29 16.57 12.20
C ALA A 280 -0.86 15.13 12.28
N LEU A 281 -0.52 14.26 11.33
CA LEU A 281 -0.90 12.84 11.38
C LEU A 281 -0.20 12.11 12.53
N LEU A 282 1.10 12.33 12.73
CA LEU A 282 1.89 11.72 13.81
C LEU A 282 1.37 12.16 15.19
N SER A 283 1.00 13.44 15.36
CA SER A 283 0.44 13.96 16.61
C SER A 283 -0.87 13.26 17.03
N ALA A 284 -1.55 12.61 16.10
CA ALA A 284 -2.79 11.87 16.37
C ALA A 284 -2.56 10.40 16.73
N VAL A 285 -1.32 9.89 16.62
CA VAL A 285 -0.98 8.51 17.00
C VAL A 285 -1.02 8.36 18.52
N PRO A 286 -1.81 7.41 19.08
CA PRO A 286 -1.86 7.19 20.51
C PRO A 286 -0.52 6.67 21.05
N LYS A 287 0.01 7.27 22.09
CA LYS A 287 1.15 6.73 22.85
C LYS A 287 0.65 5.77 23.93
N ALA A 288 1.38 4.68 24.15
CA ALA A 288 1.02 3.65 25.15
C ALA A 288 1.21 4.10 26.62
N ASP A 289 1.43 5.38 26.88
CA ASP A 289 1.57 5.96 28.22
C ASP A 289 0.25 6.63 28.65
N PRO A 290 -0.48 6.09 29.64
CA PRO A 290 -1.74 6.65 30.12
C PRO A 290 -1.59 8.04 30.77
N LEU A 291 -0.38 8.45 31.15
CA LEU A 291 -0.09 9.77 31.72
C LEU A 291 0.30 10.80 30.65
N TYR A 292 0.57 10.35 29.43
CA TYR A 292 0.95 11.23 28.33
C TYR A 292 -0.26 12.00 27.82
N LYS A 293 -0.21 13.32 27.98
CA LYS A 293 -1.18 14.23 27.34
C LYS A 293 -0.64 14.60 25.96
N SER A 294 -1.21 14.03 24.92
CA SER A 294 -0.87 14.37 23.55
C SER A 294 -1.35 15.79 23.24
N ASP A 295 -0.44 16.68 22.84
CA ASP A 295 -0.78 17.97 22.22
C ASP A 295 -1.16 17.73 20.75
N ARG A 296 -2.32 17.06 20.56
CA ARG A 296 -2.81 16.72 19.21
C ARG A 296 -3.01 17.98 18.38
N ILE A 297 -2.37 18.03 17.22
CA ILE A 297 -2.56 19.08 16.22
C ILE A 297 -3.92 18.87 15.55
N VAL A 298 -4.87 19.74 15.87
CA VAL A 298 -6.20 19.73 15.23
C VAL A 298 -6.11 20.51 13.93
N MET A 299 -6.12 19.77 12.81
CA MET A 299 -6.18 20.39 11.48
C MET A 299 -7.54 21.07 11.29
N GLN A 300 -7.53 22.38 11.02
CA GLN A 300 -8.75 23.15 10.80
C GLN A 300 -9.26 22.99 9.35
N GLY A 301 -10.58 22.99 9.16
CA GLY A 301 -11.22 22.89 7.87
C GLY A 301 -11.32 21.46 7.31
N ASP A 302 -11.99 21.34 6.17
CA ASP A 302 -12.24 20.07 5.50
C ASP A 302 -11.05 19.66 4.62
N VAL A 303 -10.98 18.37 4.30
CA VAL A 303 -10.04 17.85 3.29
C VAL A 303 -10.35 18.51 1.94
N ALA A 304 -9.33 18.94 1.23
CA ALA A 304 -9.52 19.59 -0.07
C ALA A 304 -10.24 18.65 -1.06
N ASP A 305 -11.18 19.21 -1.84
CA ASP A 305 -11.94 18.45 -2.84
C ASP A 305 -11.02 18.04 -4.00
N PRO A 306 -10.83 16.74 -4.27
CA PRO A 306 -10.01 16.28 -5.38
C PRO A 306 -10.57 16.64 -6.76
N SER A 307 -11.85 17.06 -6.85
CA SER A 307 -12.45 17.56 -8.09
C SER A 307 -12.14 19.04 -8.36
N ASN A 308 -11.82 19.80 -7.32
CA ASN A 308 -11.46 21.22 -7.38
C ASN A 308 -10.37 21.53 -6.33
N PRO A 309 -9.17 20.95 -6.48
CA PRO A 309 -8.11 21.16 -5.49
C PRO A 309 -7.66 22.62 -5.45
N PRO A 310 -7.22 23.13 -4.30
CA PRO A 310 -6.74 24.49 -4.17
C PRO A 310 -5.50 24.73 -5.05
N THR A 311 -5.25 25.99 -5.41
CA THR A 311 -4.01 26.39 -6.08
C THR A 311 -2.81 26.21 -5.15
N GLY A 312 -1.62 26.06 -5.70
CA GLY A 312 -0.39 25.92 -4.93
C GLY A 312 -0.27 24.58 -4.19
N CYS A 313 0.15 24.61 -2.94
CA CYS A 313 0.21 23.43 -2.06
C CYS A 313 -1.21 23.02 -1.68
N TYR A 314 -1.60 21.77 -1.96
CA TYR A 314 -2.96 21.29 -1.65
C TYR A 314 -3.29 21.30 -0.17
N PHE A 315 -2.28 21.23 0.70
CA PHE A 315 -2.45 21.27 2.15
C PHE A 315 -2.52 22.69 2.74
N HIS A 316 -2.19 23.74 1.97
CA HIS A 316 -2.09 25.12 2.51
C HIS A 316 -3.33 25.60 3.29
N PRO A 317 -4.61 25.25 2.92
CA PRO A 317 -5.77 25.73 3.66
C PRO A 317 -5.87 25.18 5.10
N ARG A 318 -5.20 24.05 5.38
CA ARG A 318 -5.19 23.38 6.68
C ARG A 318 -3.84 23.47 7.41
N CYS A 319 -2.85 24.06 6.74
CA CYS A 319 -1.48 24.15 7.25
C CYS A 319 -1.32 25.35 8.20
N ARG A 320 -0.97 25.11 9.46
CA ARG A 320 -0.71 26.16 10.45
C ARG A 320 0.54 27.01 10.14
N TYR A 321 1.40 26.51 9.24
CA TYR A 321 2.62 27.19 8.81
C TYR A 321 2.51 27.78 7.41
N ALA A 322 1.28 27.87 6.83
CA ALA A 322 1.10 28.34 5.46
C ALA A 322 1.51 29.80 5.27
N GLU A 323 2.23 30.07 4.20
CA GLU A 323 2.61 31.40 3.73
C GLU A 323 2.03 31.68 2.35
N GLU A 324 2.24 32.91 1.85
CA GLU A 324 1.68 33.33 0.56
C GLU A 324 2.19 32.48 -0.61
N VAL A 325 3.47 32.05 -0.58
CA VAL A 325 4.04 31.15 -1.59
C VAL A 325 3.29 29.82 -1.66
N CYS A 326 2.80 29.31 -0.53
CA CYS A 326 2.05 28.05 -0.46
C CYS A 326 0.70 28.12 -1.18
N LYS A 327 0.10 29.31 -1.29
CA LYS A 327 -1.15 29.55 -2.02
C LYS A 327 -0.93 29.68 -3.52
N LEU A 328 0.21 30.25 -3.91
CA LEU A 328 0.49 30.66 -5.28
C LEU A 328 1.20 29.59 -6.11
N LYS A 329 2.10 28.80 -5.49
CA LYS A 329 2.97 27.86 -6.19
C LYS A 329 2.80 26.45 -5.62
N THR A 330 2.74 25.45 -6.50
CA THR A 330 2.82 24.03 -6.11
C THR A 330 4.26 23.76 -5.64
N PRO A 331 4.48 23.19 -4.44
CA PRO A 331 5.80 22.80 -4.00
C PRO A 331 6.36 21.69 -4.88
N GLU A 332 7.65 21.77 -5.18
CA GLU A 332 8.38 20.71 -5.85
C GLU A 332 8.57 19.53 -4.90
N PHE A 333 8.38 18.31 -5.38
CA PHE A 333 8.71 17.10 -4.65
C PHE A 333 10.20 16.82 -4.82
N ARG A 334 10.99 17.10 -3.79
CA ARG A 334 12.47 17.11 -3.84
C ARG A 334 13.08 16.34 -2.68
N GLU A 335 14.26 15.78 -2.92
CA GLU A 335 15.07 15.13 -1.90
C GLU A 335 15.82 16.18 -1.09
N LEU A 336 15.61 16.23 0.23
CA LEU A 336 16.32 17.13 1.15
C LEU A 336 17.42 16.43 1.96
N LYS A 337 17.24 15.15 2.23
CA LYS A 337 18.22 14.25 2.85
C LYS A 337 18.22 12.94 2.04
N PRO A 338 19.27 12.12 2.13
CA PRO A 338 19.30 10.84 1.43
C PRO A 338 18.02 10.01 1.70
N ASP A 339 17.32 9.63 0.64
CA ASP A 339 16.04 8.89 0.66
C ASP A 339 14.87 9.59 1.41
N HIS A 340 14.99 10.90 1.73
CA HIS A 340 13.95 11.70 2.37
C HIS A 340 13.44 12.78 1.42
N TRP A 341 12.28 12.54 0.84
CA TRP A 341 11.63 13.38 -0.18
C TRP A 341 10.44 14.11 0.41
N VAL A 342 10.26 15.39 0.07
CA VAL A 342 9.18 16.21 0.60
C VAL A 342 8.68 17.25 -0.41
N ALA A 343 7.37 17.49 -0.41
CA ALA A 343 6.69 18.53 -1.19
C ALA A 343 6.24 19.68 -0.29
N CYS A 344 7.19 20.39 0.32
CA CYS A 344 6.93 21.56 1.16
C CYS A 344 7.89 22.71 0.85
N HIS A 345 7.36 23.94 0.71
CA HIS A 345 8.19 25.14 0.48
C HIS A 345 9.06 25.47 1.68
N ARG A 346 8.62 25.12 2.88
CA ARG A 346 9.25 25.50 4.16
C ARG A 346 9.95 24.34 4.87
N ALA A 347 10.17 23.21 4.19
CA ALA A 347 10.74 22.03 4.81
C ALA A 347 12.15 22.25 5.44
N GLU A 348 12.92 23.22 4.94
CA GLU A 348 14.26 23.56 5.43
C GLU A 348 14.23 24.58 6.60
N GLU A 349 13.10 25.24 6.82
CA GLU A 349 12.96 26.29 7.84
C GLU A 349 12.24 25.80 9.10
N LEU A 350 11.35 24.80 8.92
CA LEU A 350 10.52 24.30 10.02
C LEU A 350 11.25 23.20 10.80
N THR A 351 11.11 23.26 12.11
CA THR A 351 11.43 22.14 13.00
C THR A 351 10.11 21.54 13.45
N LEU A 352 9.76 20.40 12.87
CA LEU A 352 8.51 19.70 13.13
C LEU A 352 8.73 18.60 14.17
N GLU A 353 7.67 18.29 14.94
CA GLU A 353 7.73 17.30 16.00
C GLU A 353 7.33 15.91 15.48
N GLY A 354 8.18 14.92 15.73
CA GLY A 354 7.91 13.50 15.55
C GLY A 354 7.31 12.83 16.81
N ILE A 355 7.28 11.50 16.84
CA ILE A 355 6.77 10.72 17.99
C ILE A 355 7.81 9.72 18.52
#